data_a097c4a33fa54711f4a8058b9c75f045
#
_entry.id   a097c4a33fa54711f4a8058b9c75f045
#
_cell.length_a   1.000
_cell.length_b   1.000
_cell.length_c   1.000
_cell.angle_alpha   90.00
_cell.angle_beta   90.00
_cell.angle_gamma   90.00
#
_symmetry.space_group_name_H-M   'P 1'
#
loop_
_entity.id
_entity.type
_entity.pdbx_description
1 polymer ?
#
loop_
_entity_poly.entity_id
_entity_poly.type
_entity_poly.pdbx_seq_one_letter_code
_entity_poly.pdbx_strand_id
1 'polypeptide(L)'
;LASEVERVEAAGADWLHVDVMDGHFVPNLTIGPPVVEAIAKVARRPLDVHLMITDPLRYASAYAKAGSHVLTFHAEVCANPAAAREVIRAFRAEGVAKVGVSINPDTPLERILDYTDEVDLVLVMSVFPGFGGQKFMPSVLPKVRALRERGFERDIEMDGGINAATIAACAEAGTNVFVAGSAVFGAPDMAATIRSFKSEAARARAAAHA
;
A
#
# COMPACT_ATOMS: atom_id res chain seq x y z
N LEU A 1 19.34 5.78 -5.26
CA LEU A 1 18.27 5.23 -4.44
C LEU A 1 18.43 5.64 -2.97
N ALA A 2 19.59 5.40 -2.32
CA ALA A 2 19.82 5.80 -0.93
C ALA A 2 19.56 7.28 -0.67
N SER A 3 20.09 8.17 -1.52
CA SER A 3 19.87 9.61 -1.41
C SER A 3 18.39 10.02 -1.52
N GLU A 4 17.60 9.31 -2.34
CA GLU A 4 16.17 9.57 -2.45
C GLU A 4 15.41 9.09 -1.19
N VAL A 5 15.81 7.96 -0.61
CA VAL A 5 15.28 7.47 0.67
C VAL A 5 15.53 8.51 1.77
N GLU A 6 16.77 8.94 1.95
CA GLU A 6 17.12 9.97 2.93
C GLU A 6 16.37 11.29 2.71
N ARG A 7 16.21 11.70 1.45
CA ARG A 7 15.54 12.95 1.08
C ARG A 7 14.04 12.90 1.41
N VAL A 8 13.35 11.81 1.09
CA VAL A 8 11.91 11.69 1.36
C VAL A 8 11.61 11.51 2.85
N GLU A 9 12.49 10.81 3.58
CA GLU A 9 12.38 10.71 5.04
C GLU A 9 12.59 12.06 5.72
N ALA A 10 13.60 12.81 5.30
CA ALA A 10 13.85 14.17 5.80
C ALA A 10 12.69 15.13 5.48
N ALA A 11 11.99 14.91 4.37
CA ALA A 11 10.80 15.66 3.98
C ALA A 11 9.55 15.28 4.82
N GLY A 12 9.60 14.20 5.60
CA GLY A 12 8.55 13.85 6.56
C GLY A 12 7.64 12.70 6.14
N ALA A 13 8.06 11.83 5.23
CA ALA A 13 7.35 10.57 4.96
C ALA A 13 7.28 9.71 6.22
N ASP A 14 6.15 9.03 6.42
CA ASP A 14 5.94 8.15 7.58
C ASP A 14 6.42 6.73 7.30
N TRP A 15 6.17 6.23 6.08
CA TRP A 15 6.58 4.93 5.56
C TRP A 15 7.25 5.09 4.19
N LEU A 16 7.97 4.06 3.78
CA LEU A 16 8.55 3.95 2.44
C LEU A 16 7.84 2.84 1.70
N HIS A 17 7.02 3.18 0.72
CA HIS A 17 6.33 2.21 -0.12
C HIS A 17 7.25 1.67 -1.22
N VAL A 18 7.28 0.35 -1.38
CA VAL A 18 8.20 -0.35 -2.28
C VAL A 18 7.42 -1.32 -3.16
N ASP A 19 7.27 -0.96 -4.43
CA ASP A 19 6.55 -1.74 -5.45
C ASP A 19 7.42 -2.85 -6.04
N VAL A 20 7.05 -4.09 -5.76
CA VAL A 20 7.70 -5.30 -6.29
C VAL A 20 6.84 -5.91 -7.38
N MET A 21 7.39 -6.03 -8.58
CA MET A 21 6.70 -6.55 -9.77
C MET A 21 7.51 -7.68 -10.41
N ASP A 22 6.84 -8.79 -10.80
CA ASP A 22 7.49 -9.99 -11.30
C ASP A 22 7.43 -10.18 -12.83
N GLY A 23 6.77 -9.27 -13.54
CA GLY A 23 6.56 -9.38 -14.99
C GLY A 23 5.53 -10.44 -15.41
N HIS A 24 4.81 -11.04 -14.44
CA HIS A 24 3.79 -12.07 -14.66
C HIS A 24 2.42 -11.61 -14.15
N PHE A 25 2.31 -11.23 -12.89
CA PHE A 25 1.09 -10.65 -12.35
C PHE A 25 0.76 -9.30 -12.99
N VAL A 26 1.80 -8.49 -13.23
CA VAL A 26 1.73 -7.22 -13.97
C VAL A 26 2.74 -7.21 -15.11
N PRO A 27 2.50 -6.47 -16.22
CA PRO A 27 3.39 -6.43 -17.38
C PRO A 27 4.61 -5.51 -17.16
N ASN A 28 5.15 -5.49 -15.96
CA ASN A 28 6.32 -4.73 -15.57
C ASN A 28 7.18 -5.54 -14.61
N LEU A 29 8.49 -5.32 -14.64
CA LEU A 29 9.47 -5.96 -13.78
C LEU A 29 10.24 -4.88 -13.04
N THR A 30 10.29 -4.93 -11.70
CA THR A 30 10.95 -3.89 -10.91
C THR A 30 12.13 -4.46 -10.11
N ILE A 31 11.96 -4.69 -8.81
CA ILE A 31 13.04 -5.00 -7.87
C ILE A 31 12.77 -6.31 -7.15
N GLY A 32 13.84 -6.94 -6.69
CA GLY A 32 13.78 -8.16 -5.88
C GLY A 32 14.25 -7.96 -4.44
N PRO A 33 14.25 -9.03 -3.61
CA PRO A 33 14.63 -8.97 -2.20
C PRO A 33 15.99 -8.31 -1.93
N PRO A 34 17.04 -8.47 -2.76
CA PRO A 34 18.32 -7.80 -2.52
C PRO A 34 18.26 -6.27 -2.56
N VAL A 35 17.37 -5.69 -3.39
CA VAL A 35 17.19 -4.24 -3.46
C VAL A 35 16.37 -3.76 -2.26
N VAL A 36 15.33 -4.50 -1.85
CA VAL A 36 14.57 -4.21 -0.62
C VAL A 36 15.51 -4.23 0.60
N GLU A 37 16.38 -5.24 0.72
CA GLU A 37 17.40 -5.31 1.78
C GLU A 37 18.36 -4.11 1.74
N ALA A 38 18.78 -3.67 0.56
CA ALA A 38 19.64 -2.50 0.41
C ALA A 38 18.92 -1.21 0.84
N ILE A 39 17.63 -1.07 0.56
CA ILE A 39 16.79 0.05 1.06
C ILE A 39 16.69 -0.03 2.58
N ALA A 40 16.39 -1.21 3.14
CA ALA A 40 16.24 -1.41 4.59
C ALA A 40 17.48 -1.02 5.38
N LYS A 41 18.70 -1.20 4.83
CA LYS A 41 19.97 -0.82 5.47
C LYS A 41 20.14 0.70 5.64
N VAL A 42 19.50 1.51 4.81
CA VAL A 42 19.60 2.98 4.85
C VAL A 42 18.34 3.64 5.39
N ALA A 43 17.20 2.97 5.30
CA ALA A 43 15.91 3.46 5.75
C ALA A 43 15.85 3.57 7.29
N ARG A 44 15.24 4.66 7.77
CA ARG A 44 14.90 4.88 9.18
C ARG A 44 13.40 4.76 9.44
N ARG A 45 12.61 4.77 8.37
CA ARG A 45 11.16 4.59 8.39
C ARG A 45 10.79 3.16 8.02
N PRO A 46 9.63 2.66 8.47
CA PRO A 46 9.16 1.33 8.09
C PRO A 46 9.07 1.15 6.58
N LEU A 47 9.50 -0.01 6.08
CA LEU A 47 9.28 -0.41 4.70
C LEU A 47 7.90 -1.05 4.57
N ASP A 48 7.12 -0.52 3.68
CA ASP A 48 5.83 -1.03 3.25
C ASP A 48 6.01 -1.65 1.86
N VAL A 49 6.09 -2.98 1.82
CA VAL A 49 6.44 -3.73 0.62
C VAL A 49 5.19 -4.32 -0.01
N HIS A 50 4.88 -3.84 -1.21
CA HIS A 50 3.71 -4.23 -2.00
C HIS A 50 4.11 -5.24 -3.07
N LEU A 51 3.64 -6.48 -2.92
CA LEU A 51 3.97 -7.59 -3.81
C LEU A 51 2.95 -7.75 -4.94
N MET A 52 3.25 -7.17 -6.09
CA MET A 52 2.55 -7.41 -7.37
C MET A 52 3.20 -8.61 -8.07
N ILE A 53 3.12 -9.80 -7.46
CA ILE A 53 3.74 -11.04 -7.91
C ILE A 53 2.76 -12.21 -7.87
N THR A 54 2.98 -13.21 -8.71
CA THR A 54 2.10 -14.37 -8.86
C THR A 54 2.15 -15.36 -7.71
N ASP A 55 3.27 -15.44 -6.98
CA ASP A 55 3.49 -16.43 -5.91
C ASP A 55 4.06 -15.77 -4.64
N PRO A 56 3.24 -15.02 -3.88
CA PRO A 56 3.69 -14.37 -2.66
C PRO A 56 4.09 -15.35 -1.56
N LEU A 57 3.48 -16.54 -1.51
CA LEU A 57 3.80 -17.59 -0.54
C LEU A 57 5.26 -18.05 -0.68
N ARG A 58 5.70 -18.33 -1.88
CA ARG A 58 7.07 -18.75 -2.20
C ARG A 58 8.12 -17.73 -1.73
N TYR A 59 7.80 -16.45 -1.80
CA TYR A 59 8.73 -15.35 -1.51
C TYR A 59 8.56 -14.75 -0.11
N ALA A 60 7.65 -15.29 0.71
CA ALA A 60 7.35 -14.78 2.05
C ALA A 60 8.63 -14.57 2.90
N SER A 61 9.44 -15.62 3.05
CA SER A 61 10.68 -15.57 3.83
C SER A 61 11.70 -14.60 3.26
N ALA A 62 11.82 -14.52 1.92
CA ALA A 62 12.80 -13.66 1.28
C ALA A 62 12.52 -12.18 1.52
N TYR A 63 11.25 -11.74 1.36
CA TYR A 63 10.88 -10.34 1.59
C TYR A 63 10.79 -9.98 3.07
N ALA A 64 10.35 -10.89 3.93
CA ALA A 64 10.38 -10.66 5.38
C ALA A 64 11.82 -10.43 5.87
N LYS A 65 12.78 -11.29 5.48
CA LYS A 65 14.19 -11.15 5.82
C LYS A 65 14.89 -9.95 5.18
N ALA A 66 14.38 -9.47 4.05
CA ALA A 66 14.84 -8.24 3.42
C ALA A 66 14.50 -6.97 4.24
N GLY A 67 13.68 -7.08 5.29
CA GLY A 67 13.37 -5.98 6.20
C GLY A 67 12.00 -5.34 5.96
N SER A 68 11.07 -6.05 5.35
CA SER A 68 9.68 -5.58 5.20
C SER A 68 9.02 -5.45 6.56
N HIS A 69 8.55 -4.24 6.91
CA HIS A 69 7.74 -4.00 8.11
C HIS A 69 6.27 -4.29 7.84
N VAL A 70 5.76 -3.80 6.71
CA VAL A 70 4.47 -4.18 6.13
C VAL A 70 4.76 -5.02 4.90
N LEU A 71 4.02 -6.11 4.72
CA LEU A 71 4.11 -6.96 3.53
C LEU A 71 2.71 -7.24 3.02
N THR A 72 2.42 -6.73 1.82
CA THR A 72 1.09 -6.75 1.21
C THR A 72 1.10 -7.62 -0.04
N PHE A 73 0.15 -8.55 -0.14
CA PHE A 73 -0.05 -9.40 -1.31
C PHE A 73 -1.38 -9.09 -2.00
N HIS A 74 -1.53 -9.46 -3.26
CA HIS A 74 -2.78 -9.31 -4.00
C HIS A 74 -3.74 -10.48 -3.77
N ALA A 75 -5.02 -10.18 -3.49
CA ALA A 75 -6.08 -11.19 -3.34
C ALA A 75 -6.31 -11.99 -4.64
N GLU A 76 -6.04 -11.39 -5.78
CA GLU A 76 -6.24 -11.97 -7.11
C GLU A 76 -5.36 -13.19 -7.38
N VAL A 77 -4.18 -13.30 -6.76
CA VAL A 77 -3.30 -14.46 -6.93
C VAL A 77 -3.66 -15.64 -6.04
N CYS A 78 -4.62 -15.47 -5.13
CA CYS A 78 -5.11 -16.53 -4.26
C CYS A 78 -6.35 -17.18 -4.87
N ALA A 79 -6.36 -18.49 -5.06
CA ALA A 79 -7.50 -19.19 -5.67
C ALA A 79 -8.79 -19.08 -4.85
N ASN A 80 -8.66 -19.01 -3.52
CA ASN A 80 -9.77 -18.96 -2.56
C ASN A 80 -9.32 -18.36 -1.22
N PRO A 81 -10.24 -18.11 -0.25
CA PRO A 81 -9.88 -17.56 1.06
C PRO A 81 -8.89 -18.43 1.86
N ALA A 82 -8.91 -19.76 1.69
CA ALA A 82 -7.96 -20.63 2.39
C ALA A 82 -6.52 -20.41 1.91
N ALA A 83 -6.31 -20.21 0.60
CA ALA A 83 -5.01 -19.87 0.04
C ALA A 83 -4.53 -18.49 0.52
N ALA A 84 -5.41 -17.49 0.62
CA ALA A 84 -5.08 -16.18 1.18
C ALA A 84 -4.63 -16.30 2.66
N ARG A 85 -5.35 -17.08 3.47
CA ARG A 85 -4.96 -17.36 4.86
C ARG A 85 -3.60 -18.08 4.98
N GLU A 86 -3.26 -18.90 4.01
CA GLU A 86 -1.93 -19.54 3.97
C GLU A 86 -0.83 -18.49 3.79
N VAL A 87 -1.00 -17.55 2.88
CA VAL A 87 -0.07 -16.41 2.69
C VAL A 87 0.02 -15.57 3.97
N ILE A 88 -1.11 -15.21 4.58
CA ILE A 88 -1.15 -14.43 5.84
C ILE A 88 -0.37 -15.14 6.94
N ARG A 89 -0.61 -16.44 7.14
CA ARG A 89 0.11 -17.24 8.15
C ARG A 89 1.61 -17.32 7.86
N ALA A 90 1.99 -17.47 6.59
CA ALA A 90 3.40 -17.50 6.20
C ALA A 90 4.11 -16.17 6.51
N PHE A 91 3.50 -15.03 6.18
CA PHE A 91 4.06 -13.70 6.50
C PHE A 91 4.18 -13.50 8.02
N ARG A 92 3.17 -13.89 8.78
CA ARG A 92 3.20 -13.86 10.26
C ARG A 92 4.32 -14.73 10.83
N ALA A 93 4.47 -15.96 10.34
CA ALA A 93 5.49 -16.90 10.80
C ALA A 93 6.91 -16.40 10.56
N GLU A 94 7.14 -15.62 9.52
CA GLU A 94 8.43 -14.96 9.24
C GLU A 94 8.64 -13.66 10.04
N GLY A 95 7.71 -13.27 10.91
CA GLY A 95 7.85 -12.13 11.81
C GLY A 95 7.52 -10.77 11.18
N VAL A 96 6.80 -10.73 10.06
CA VAL A 96 6.31 -9.47 9.46
C VAL A 96 5.39 -8.76 10.46
N ALA A 97 5.67 -7.49 10.75
CA ALA A 97 4.95 -6.74 11.78
C ALA A 97 3.50 -6.43 11.39
N LYS A 98 3.25 -6.11 10.12
CA LYS A 98 1.91 -5.89 9.57
C LYS A 98 1.73 -6.67 8.26
N VAL A 99 0.67 -7.45 8.17
CA VAL A 99 0.29 -8.16 6.95
C VAL A 99 -0.84 -7.42 6.25
N GLY A 100 -0.65 -7.10 4.97
CA GLY A 100 -1.62 -6.44 4.13
C GLY A 100 -2.19 -7.33 3.03
N VAL A 101 -3.41 -7.03 2.59
CA VAL A 101 -4.00 -7.57 1.37
C VAL A 101 -4.41 -6.45 0.43
N SER A 102 -4.08 -6.59 -0.85
CA SER A 102 -4.44 -5.65 -1.92
C SER A 102 -5.56 -6.18 -2.80
N ILE A 103 -6.39 -5.27 -3.31
CA ILE A 103 -7.41 -5.54 -4.35
C ILE A 103 -7.32 -4.54 -5.49
N ASN A 104 -7.43 -5.02 -6.72
CA ASN A 104 -7.46 -4.21 -7.93
C ASN A 104 -8.73 -3.35 -8.05
N PRO A 105 -8.75 -2.31 -8.93
CA PRO A 105 -9.93 -1.47 -9.10
C PRO A 105 -11.20 -2.22 -9.48
N ASP A 106 -11.10 -3.28 -10.26
CA ASP A 106 -12.21 -4.12 -10.72
C ASP A 106 -12.50 -5.34 -9.82
N THR A 107 -11.63 -5.65 -8.86
CA THR A 107 -11.85 -6.74 -7.91
C THR A 107 -12.90 -6.34 -6.88
N PRO A 108 -14.01 -7.08 -6.73
CA PRO A 108 -15.04 -6.78 -5.75
C PRO A 108 -14.53 -6.96 -4.31
N LEU A 109 -15.04 -6.14 -3.38
CA LEU A 109 -14.63 -6.17 -1.97
C LEU A 109 -14.89 -7.53 -1.31
N GLU A 110 -15.92 -8.22 -1.75
CA GLU A 110 -16.33 -9.56 -1.29
C GLU A 110 -15.19 -10.58 -1.39
N ARG A 111 -14.23 -10.34 -2.28
CA ARG A 111 -13.05 -11.20 -2.48
C ARG A 111 -12.22 -11.37 -1.20
N ILE A 112 -12.24 -10.39 -0.31
CA ILE A 112 -11.39 -10.36 0.88
C ILE A 112 -12.17 -10.43 2.20
N LEU A 113 -13.51 -10.28 2.18
CA LEU A 113 -14.31 -10.14 3.40
C LEU A 113 -14.15 -11.30 4.38
N ASP A 114 -13.95 -12.53 3.89
CA ASP A 114 -13.83 -13.73 4.72
C ASP A 114 -12.57 -13.76 5.61
N TYR A 115 -11.60 -12.87 5.36
CA TYR A 115 -10.32 -12.85 6.10
C TYR A 115 -9.79 -11.44 6.37
N THR A 116 -10.61 -10.40 6.25
CA THR A 116 -10.20 -9.02 6.59
C THR A 116 -9.84 -8.85 8.06
N ASP A 117 -10.43 -9.62 8.96
CA ASP A 117 -10.11 -9.63 10.38
C ASP A 117 -8.73 -10.25 10.69
N GLU A 118 -8.13 -10.95 9.74
CA GLU A 118 -6.81 -11.57 9.86
C GLU A 118 -5.65 -10.70 9.34
N VAL A 119 -5.94 -9.58 8.65
CA VAL A 119 -4.92 -8.65 8.13
C VAL A 119 -4.88 -7.33 8.90
N ASP A 120 -3.76 -6.64 8.88
CA ASP A 120 -3.57 -5.34 9.54
C ASP A 120 -3.83 -4.17 8.60
N LEU A 121 -3.81 -4.42 7.29
CA LEU A 121 -3.92 -3.41 6.26
C LEU A 121 -4.69 -3.96 5.06
N VAL A 122 -5.58 -3.13 4.52
CA VAL A 122 -6.20 -3.36 3.19
C VAL A 122 -5.74 -2.26 2.25
N LEU A 123 -5.01 -2.65 1.20
CA LEU A 123 -4.61 -1.75 0.12
C LEU A 123 -5.66 -1.78 -0.99
N VAL A 124 -6.31 -0.65 -1.21
CA VAL A 124 -7.25 -0.46 -2.33
C VAL A 124 -6.52 0.23 -3.46
N MET A 125 -6.31 -0.50 -4.56
CA MET A 125 -5.71 0.08 -5.76
C MET A 125 -6.69 1.05 -6.42
N SER A 126 -6.26 2.29 -6.65
CA SER A 126 -7.02 3.32 -7.37
C SER A 126 -6.55 3.52 -8.80
N VAL A 127 -5.65 2.67 -9.24
CA VAL A 127 -5.21 2.44 -10.63
C VAL A 127 -4.94 0.95 -10.81
N PHE A 128 -4.87 0.47 -12.04
CA PHE A 128 -4.38 -0.90 -12.27
C PHE A 128 -2.87 -0.96 -11.97
N PRO A 129 -2.41 -1.98 -11.20
CA PRO A 129 -1.01 -2.11 -10.85
C PRO A 129 -0.12 -2.31 -12.09
N GLY A 130 1.16 -1.92 -11.99
CA GLY A 130 2.15 -2.13 -13.03
C GLY A 130 2.90 -0.88 -13.49
N PHE A 131 2.26 0.28 -13.54
CA PHE A 131 2.90 1.53 -13.99
C PHE A 131 2.48 2.72 -13.12
N GLY A 132 3.45 3.60 -12.83
CA GLY A 132 3.19 4.86 -12.15
C GLY A 132 2.54 5.93 -13.03
N GLY A 133 2.06 7.02 -12.42
CA GLY A 133 1.55 8.20 -13.13
C GLY A 133 0.17 8.05 -13.78
N GLN A 134 -0.56 6.99 -13.46
CA GLN A 134 -1.91 6.77 -13.96
C GLN A 134 -2.93 7.71 -13.29
N LYS A 135 -4.08 7.91 -13.96
CA LYS A 135 -5.16 8.73 -13.46
C LYS A 135 -5.95 7.99 -12.38
N PHE A 136 -6.17 8.66 -11.26
CA PHE A 136 -6.99 8.17 -10.14
C PHE A 136 -8.39 7.72 -10.58
N MET A 137 -8.83 6.58 -10.08
CA MET A 137 -10.16 6.00 -10.34
C MET A 137 -11.08 6.17 -9.11
N PRO A 138 -11.96 7.18 -9.07
CA PRO A 138 -12.82 7.43 -7.90
C PRO A 138 -13.86 6.33 -7.65
N SER A 139 -14.09 5.45 -8.63
CA SER A 139 -15.00 4.30 -8.51
C SER A 139 -14.59 3.29 -7.44
N VAL A 140 -13.36 3.37 -6.91
CA VAL A 140 -12.88 2.49 -5.83
C VAL A 140 -13.25 2.99 -4.43
N LEU A 141 -13.58 4.28 -4.27
CA LEU A 141 -13.91 4.88 -2.97
C LEU A 141 -15.07 4.19 -2.22
N PRO A 142 -16.12 3.68 -2.89
CA PRO A 142 -17.14 2.88 -2.21
C PRO A 142 -16.60 1.65 -1.47
N LYS A 143 -15.52 1.02 -1.93
CA LYS A 143 -14.89 -0.11 -1.23
C LYS A 143 -14.31 0.31 0.11
N VAL A 144 -13.68 1.49 0.17
CA VAL A 144 -13.13 2.07 1.40
C VAL A 144 -14.26 2.34 2.41
N ARG A 145 -15.34 3.00 1.96
CA ARG A 145 -16.52 3.26 2.82
C ARG A 145 -17.11 1.97 3.35
N ALA A 146 -17.32 0.98 2.48
CA ALA A 146 -17.87 -0.32 2.86
C ALA A 146 -17.00 -1.07 3.87
N LEU A 147 -15.67 -0.96 3.81
CA LEU A 147 -14.77 -1.51 4.83
C LEU A 147 -15.00 -0.81 6.19
N ARG A 148 -15.05 0.53 6.22
CA ARG A 148 -15.30 1.28 7.46
C ARG A 148 -16.69 1.01 8.03
N GLU A 149 -17.72 0.96 7.21
CA GLU A 149 -19.09 0.63 7.61
C GLU A 149 -19.22 -0.79 8.20
N ARG A 150 -18.34 -1.71 7.79
CA ARG A 150 -18.24 -3.06 8.35
C ARG A 150 -17.38 -3.16 9.62
N GLY A 151 -16.88 -2.02 10.12
CA GLY A 151 -16.09 -1.96 11.36
C GLY A 151 -14.60 -2.29 11.18
N PHE A 152 -14.05 -2.19 9.97
CA PHE A 152 -12.61 -2.35 9.78
C PHE A 152 -11.87 -1.09 10.26
N GLU A 153 -11.34 -1.13 11.48
CA GLU A 153 -10.68 0.02 12.14
C GLU A 153 -9.17 0.12 11.84
N ARG A 154 -8.59 -0.91 11.21
CA ARG A 154 -7.15 -0.97 10.90
C ARG A 154 -6.81 -0.11 9.69
N ASP A 155 -5.59 -0.23 9.16
CA ASP A 155 -5.11 0.60 8.07
C ASP A 155 -5.83 0.29 6.74
N ILE A 156 -6.38 1.33 6.11
CA ILE A 156 -6.82 1.29 4.72
C ILE A 156 -5.89 2.19 3.93
N GLU A 157 -5.15 1.57 3.05
CA GLU A 157 -4.20 2.21 2.18
C GLU A 157 -4.79 2.42 0.79
N MET A 158 -4.41 3.53 0.16
CA MET A 158 -4.78 3.86 -1.23
C MET A 158 -3.52 4.10 -2.04
N ASP A 159 -3.38 3.34 -3.13
CA ASP A 159 -2.31 3.52 -4.09
C ASP A 159 -2.84 3.78 -5.50
N GLY A 160 -2.31 4.83 -6.12
CA GLY A 160 -2.61 5.23 -7.48
C GLY A 160 -3.20 6.63 -7.61
N GLY A 161 -2.48 7.55 -8.26
CA GLY A 161 -2.95 8.90 -8.59
C GLY A 161 -3.24 9.80 -7.38
N ILE A 162 -2.62 9.52 -6.22
CA ILE A 162 -2.75 10.36 -5.02
C ILE A 162 -1.99 11.68 -5.22
N ASN A 163 -2.70 12.78 -5.08
CA ASN A 163 -2.20 14.14 -5.22
C ASN A 163 -3.13 15.14 -4.49
N ALA A 164 -2.85 16.44 -4.55
CA ALA A 164 -3.63 17.48 -3.88
C ALA A 164 -5.12 17.51 -4.27
N ALA A 165 -5.48 17.05 -5.48
CA ALA A 165 -6.87 17.04 -5.92
C ALA A 165 -7.66 15.78 -5.49
N THR A 166 -6.96 14.70 -5.11
CA THR A 166 -7.58 13.39 -4.83
C THR A 166 -7.54 12.98 -3.37
N ILE A 167 -6.54 13.46 -2.60
CA ILE A 167 -6.28 13.00 -1.23
C ILE A 167 -7.44 13.27 -0.27
N ALA A 168 -8.14 14.41 -0.41
CA ALA A 168 -9.28 14.75 0.44
C ALA A 168 -10.41 13.72 0.27
N ALA A 169 -10.78 13.41 -0.96
CA ALA A 169 -11.85 12.43 -1.25
C ALA A 169 -11.50 11.01 -0.73
N CYS A 170 -10.23 10.63 -0.80
CA CYS A 170 -9.76 9.36 -0.22
C CYS A 170 -9.90 9.36 1.31
N ALA A 171 -9.48 10.44 1.96
CA ALA A 171 -9.55 10.58 3.42
C ALA A 171 -11.01 10.62 3.92
N GLU A 172 -11.90 11.35 3.24
CA GLU A 172 -13.36 11.38 3.50
C GLU A 172 -14.00 10.00 3.36
N ALA A 173 -13.51 9.17 2.43
CA ALA A 173 -13.99 7.80 2.28
C ALA A 173 -13.53 6.87 3.43
N GLY A 174 -12.49 7.27 4.20
CA GLY A 174 -11.96 6.51 5.32
C GLY A 174 -10.54 5.98 5.14
N THR A 175 -9.84 6.34 4.05
CA THR A 175 -8.42 6.04 3.85
C THR A 175 -7.57 6.76 4.91
N ASN A 176 -6.56 6.08 5.46
CA ASN A 176 -5.65 6.64 6.45
C ASN A 176 -4.16 6.45 6.11
N VAL A 177 -3.85 5.68 5.07
CA VAL A 177 -2.51 5.52 4.50
C VAL A 177 -2.54 5.86 3.01
N PHE A 178 -1.61 6.71 2.55
CA PHE A 178 -1.64 7.26 1.18
C PHE A 178 -0.29 7.05 0.51
N VAL A 179 -0.30 6.34 -0.62
CA VAL A 179 0.89 6.15 -1.45
C VAL A 179 0.94 7.27 -2.50
N ALA A 180 1.93 8.15 -2.40
CA ALA A 180 2.10 9.29 -3.27
C ALA A 180 3.51 9.32 -3.86
N GLY A 181 3.72 8.69 -5.02
CA GLY A 181 4.99 8.63 -5.71
C GLY A 181 5.29 9.93 -6.49
N SER A 182 4.79 10.02 -7.72
CA SER A 182 5.09 11.12 -8.65
C SER A 182 4.75 12.51 -8.09
N ALA A 183 3.67 12.64 -7.32
CA ALA A 183 3.26 13.91 -6.72
C ALA A 183 4.23 14.41 -5.65
N VAL A 184 4.95 13.51 -4.97
CA VAL A 184 5.92 13.84 -3.93
C VAL A 184 7.33 13.99 -4.53
N PHE A 185 7.80 12.96 -5.25
CA PHE A 185 9.16 12.96 -5.82
C PHE A 185 9.36 13.99 -6.93
N GLY A 186 8.29 14.33 -7.67
CA GLY A 186 8.30 15.38 -8.71
C GLY A 186 8.05 16.79 -8.19
N ALA A 187 7.76 16.97 -6.91
CA ALA A 187 7.45 18.27 -6.34
C ALA A 187 8.72 19.16 -6.21
N PRO A 188 8.62 20.46 -6.48
CA PRO A 188 9.71 21.41 -6.23
C PRO A 188 10.12 21.48 -4.75
N ASP A 189 9.14 21.39 -3.84
CA ASP A 189 9.34 21.30 -2.38
C ASP A 189 8.58 20.08 -1.85
N MET A 190 9.30 18.97 -1.73
CA MET A 190 8.77 17.69 -1.24
C MET A 190 8.22 17.80 0.19
N ALA A 191 8.92 18.53 1.07
CA ALA A 191 8.52 18.67 2.46
C ALA A 191 7.23 19.49 2.60
N ALA A 192 7.07 20.57 1.84
CA ALA A 192 5.84 21.34 1.81
C ALA A 192 4.67 20.50 1.26
N THR A 193 4.92 19.70 0.22
CA THR A 193 3.93 18.82 -0.38
C THR A 193 3.44 17.76 0.62
N ILE A 194 4.35 17.08 1.31
CA ILE A 194 3.99 16.07 2.32
C ILE A 194 3.20 16.72 3.47
N ARG A 195 3.64 17.88 3.98
CA ARG A 195 2.89 18.60 5.02
C ARG A 195 1.48 18.98 4.56
N SER A 196 1.35 19.47 3.33
CA SER A 196 0.05 19.83 2.75
C SER A 196 -0.87 18.61 2.65
N PHE A 197 -0.37 17.47 2.17
CA PHE A 197 -1.13 16.24 2.05
C PHE A 197 -1.62 15.74 3.42
N LYS A 198 -0.75 15.72 4.43
CA LYS A 198 -1.12 15.34 5.81
C LYS A 198 -2.19 16.25 6.39
N SER A 199 -2.05 17.56 6.21
CA SER A 199 -3.04 18.55 6.69
C SER A 199 -4.38 18.39 5.99
N GLU A 200 -4.38 18.23 4.68
CA GLU A 200 -5.60 18.06 3.88
C GLU A 200 -6.33 16.75 4.25
N ALA A 201 -5.61 15.65 4.34
CA ALA A 201 -6.18 14.36 4.74
C ALA A 201 -6.77 14.41 6.16
N ALA A 202 -6.07 15.02 7.12
CA ALA A 202 -6.56 15.16 8.49
C ALA A 202 -7.83 16.02 8.56
N ARG A 203 -7.88 17.14 7.82
CA ARG A 203 -9.06 18.03 7.74
C ARG A 203 -10.26 17.33 7.13
N ALA A 204 -10.06 16.63 6.00
CA ALA A 204 -11.11 15.92 5.29
C ALA A 204 -11.70 14.78 6.15
N ARG A 205 -10.84 14.03 6.86
CA ARG A 205 -11.26 12.96 7.76
C ARG A 205 -12.06 13.50 8.96
N ALA A 206 -11.64 14.62 9.56
CA ALA A 206 -12.37 15.24 10.66
C ALA A 206 -13.77 15.72 10.22
N ALA A 207 -13.89 16.28 9.02
CA ALA A 207 -15.18 16.73 8.47
C ALA A 207 -16.14 15.57 8.18
N ALA A 208 -15.65 14.40 7.81
CA ALA A 208 -16.47 13.23 7.54
C ALA A 208 -17.05 12.56 8.81
N HIS A 209 -16.53 12.92 10.00
CA HIS A 209 -16.93 12.35 11.29
C HIS A 209 -17.64 13.39 12.20
N ALA A 210 -17.86 14.59 11.69
CA ALA A 210 -18.60 15.67 12.36
C ALA A 210 -20.09 15.66 11.99
#